data_d9cdb3e732b67e099394b153b10f98d4
#
_entry.id   d9cdb3e732b67e099394b153b10f98d4
#
_cell.length_a   1.000
_cell.length_b   1.000
_cell.length_c   1.000
_cell.angle_alpha   90.00
_cell.angle_beta   90.00
_cell.angle_gamma   90.00
#
_symmetry.space_group_name_H-M   'P 1'
#
loop_
_entity.id
_entity.type
_entity.pdbx_description
1 polymer ?
#
loop_
_entity_poly.entity_id
_entity_poly.type
_entity_poly.pdbx_seq_one_letter_code
_entity_poly.pdbx_strand_id
1 'polypeptide(L)'
;MLEANRNYYKGVPKIEKVTVEATDRNNILKKAKNGQYDIITVYEYLYENLEKLNNITLVNEGSRTYKTLIFNMGYYDENKKQNITDPNKKMTDIKLREALAYGTNVDDIIKEYYNSGIDRTIGIVPSAFGKAYDVNVKNYSYDPEKAKQLLDEAGYRDIDGDGYREDKNGQPFELRVTSMDPYYEQVKTYMKNWEYIGLKSIFVTGDFEKDVNTYFKSITKGNNDIDVYYTSLRMESMENDNFHNTYSMKGTNNYSHFTSEKLEKIVEEITGNKSLKNPKYRIKMINEFQKYYLSQLPEIPLMNEYSYFALNKRVKGYKGKTDDPKYGVHLWELTANDPRGPEPAPAFSWSARPGRW
;
A
#
# COMPACT_ATOMS: atom_id res chain seq x y z
N MET A 1 11.24 -21.22 17.43
CA MET A 1 12.15 -22.17 16.77
C MET A 1 11.32 -23.18 16.00
N LEU A 2 11.70 -23.48 14.76
CA LEU A 2 11.05 -24.46 13.88
C LEU A 2 12.04 -25.59 13.61
N GLU A 3 11.56 -26.82 13.52
CA GLU A 3 12.36 -28.00 13.18
C GLU A 3 11.88 -28.62 11.88
N ALA A 4 12.80 -29.23 11.14
CA ALA A 4 12.51 -29.86 9.87
C ALA A 4 11.55 -31.05 10.03
N ASN A 5 10.46 -31.04 9.26
CA ASN A 5 9.60 -32.22 9.14
C ASN A 5 10.26 -33.24 8.21
N ARG A 6 10.75 -34.33 8.79
CA ARG A 6 11.40 -35.42 8.02
C ARG A 6 10.44 -36.15 7.06
N ASN A 7 9.13 -36.03 7.29
CA ASN A 7 8.09 -36.62 6.46
C ASN A 7 7.45 -35.60 5.51
N TYR A 8 8.13 -34.48 5.21
CA TYR A 8 7.57 -33.48 4.32
C TYR A 8 7.41 -34.02 2.89
N TYR A 9 6.23 -33.85 2.32
CA TYR A 9 5.82 -34.46 1.04
C TYR A 9 6.66 -34.02 -0.18
N LYS A 10 7.38 -32.89 -0.10
CA LYS A 10 8.32 -32.42 -1.14
C LYS A 10 9.77 -32.80 -0.87
N GLY A 11 10.03 -33.65 0.10
CA GLY A 11 11.37 -34.07 0.52
C GLY A 11 11.81 -33.46 1.85
N VAL A 12 12.81 -34.08 2.46
CA VAL A 12 13.33 -33.63 3.75
C VAL A 12 14.05 -32.29 3.57
N PRO A 13 13.68 -31.25 4.37
CA PRO A 13 14.41 -29.99 4.34
C PRO A 13 15.88 -30.17 4.66
N LYS A 14 16.76 -29.44 3.99
CA LYS A 14 18.22 -29.51 4.21
C LYS A 14 18.64 -28.74 5.47
N ILE A 15 17.81 -27.80 5.93
CA ILE A 15 18.03 -27.03 7.17
C ILE A 15 17.21 -27.69 8.27
N GLU A 16 17.88 -28.18 9.29
CA GLU A 16 17.24 -28.90 10.37
C GLU A 16 16.46 -28.00 11.33
N LYS A 17 16.96 -26.80 11.58
CA LYS A 17 16.37 -25.86 12.53
C LYS A 17 16.37 -24.43 12.00
N VAL A 18 15.26 -23.74 12.24
CA VAL A 18 15.08 -22.32 11.94
C VAL A 18 14.68 -21.59 13.23
N THR A 19 15.44 -20.58 13.60
CA THR A 19 15.08 -19.67 14.68
C THR A 19 14.53 -18.38 14.09
N VAL A 20 13.32 -18.02 14.49
CA VAL A 20 12.72 -16.72 14.16
C VAL A 20 12.88 -15.84 15.38
N GLU A 21 13.48 -14.68 15.21
CA GLU A 21 13.72 -13.70 16.26
C GLU A 21 13.05 -12.37 15.88
N ALA A 22 12.23 -11.84 16.77
CA ALA A 22 11.79 -10.46 16.72
C ALA A 22 12.85 -9.61 17.44
N THR A 23 13.42 -8.63 16.76
CA THR A 23 14.49 -7.79 17.32
C THR A 23 14.23 -6.32 17.02
N ASP A 24 14.79 -5.46 17.85
CA ASP A 24 14.69 -4.02 17.66
C ASP A 24 15.62 -3.50 16.55
N ARG A 25 15.30 -2.30 16.08
CA ARG A 25 15.98 -1.63 14.99
C ARG A 25 17.51 -1.55 15.16
N ASN A 26 17.97 -1.24 16.37
CA ASN A 26 19.39 -0.98 16.62
C ASN A 26 20.21 -2.29 16.61
N ASN A 27 19.60 -3.37 17.03
CA ASN A 27 20.23 -4.69 17.09
C ASN A 27 20.30 -5.38 15.72
N ILE A 28 19.36 -5.11 14.80
CA ILE A 28 19.36 -5.73 13.47
C ILE A 28 20.69 -5.51 12.74
N LEU A 29 21.13 -4.25 12.63
CA LEU A 29 22.35 -3.90 11.89
C LEU A 29 23.60 -4.50 12.53
N LYS A 30 23.71 -4.45 13.86
CA LYS A 30 24.82 -5.04 14.60
C LYS A 30 24.92 -6.56 14.36
N LYS A 31 23.81 -7.26 14.48
CA LYS A 31 23.73 -8.72 14.28
C LYS A 31 23.94 -9.11 12.81
N ALA A 32 23.41 -8.31 11.86
CA ALA A 32 23.65 -8.51 10.42
C ALA A 32 25.15 -8.39 10.08
N LYS A 33 25.81 -7.33 10.55
CA LYS A 33 27.25 -7.10 10.36
C LYS A 33 28.07 -8.26 10.91
N ASN A 34 27.69 -8.82 12.04
CA ASN A 34 28.38 -9.94 12.69
C ASN A 34 27.99 -11.31 12.09
N GLY A 35 27.17 -11.36 11.03
CA GLY A 35 26.74 -12.61 10.40
C GLY A 35 25.83 -13.48 11.26
N GLN A 36 25.18 -12.91 12.28
CA GLN A 36 24.30 -13.64 13.19
C GLN A 36 22.93 -13.97 12.59
N TYR A 37 22.51 -13.24 11.54
CA TYR A 37 21.30 -13.52 10.81
C TYR A 37 21.61 -14.08 9.42
N ASP A 38 20.78 -15.00 9.01
CA ASP A 38 20.82 -15.62 7.68
C ASP A 38 19.88 -14.90 6.72
N ILE A 39 18.68 -14.55 7.20
CA ILE A 39 17.66 -13.82 6.45
C ILE A 39 17.11 -12.72 7.35
N ILE A 40 17.01 -11.52 6.81
CA ILE A 40 16.43 -10.35 7.49
C ILE A 40 15.32 -9.78 6.60
N THR A 41 14.14 -9.57 7.16
CA THR A 41 13.14 -8.73 6.50
C THR A 41 13.60 -7.29 6.56
N VAL A 42 13.78 -6.67 5.40
CA VAL A 42 14.31 -5.32 5.29
C VAL A 42 13.19 -4.31 5.42
N TYR A 43 13.35 -3.40 6.36
CA TYR A 43 12.56 -2.18 6.43
C TYR A 43 13.26 -1.08 5.63
N GLU A 44 12.50 -0.15 5.12
CA GLU A 44 12.97 0.98 4.31
C GLU A 44 14.19 1.68 4.93
N TYR A 45 14.13 2.02 6.21
CA TYR A 45 15.21 2.69 6.95
C TYR A 45 16.48 1.84 7.15
N LEU A 46 16.44 0.54 6.87
CA LEU A 46 17.59 -0.38 6.97
C LEU A 46 18.26 -0.63 5.62
N TYR A 47 17.58 -0.34 4.51
CA TYR A 47 17.99 -0.72 3.17
C TYR A 47 19.45 -0.32 2.88
N GLU A 48 19.76 0.97 2.94
CA GLU A 48 21.11 1.48 2.63
C GLU A 48 22.20 0.94 3.54
N ASN A 49 21.88 0.73 4.82
CA ASN A 49 22.84 0.21 5.77
C ASN A 49 23.15 -1.27 5.53
N LEU A 50 22.13 -2.06 5.17
CA LEU A 50 22.30 -3.48 4.85
C LEU A 50 22.97 -3.68 3.49
N GLU A 51 22.67 -2.84 2.50
CA GLU A 51 23.29 -2.86 1.17
C GLU A 51 24.80 -2.70 1.22
N LYS A 52 25.32 -1.88 2.15
CA LYS A 52 26.75 -1.63 2.35
C LYS A 52 27.50 -2.78 3.01
N LEU A 53 26.81 -3.81 3.50
CA LEU A 53 27.44 -4.94 4.18
C LEU A 53 27.97 -5.97 3.19
N ASN A 54 29.26 -6.28 3.27
CA ASN A 54 29.93 -7.23 2.37
C ASN A 54 29.40 -8.67 2.46
N ASN A 55 28.84 -9.06 3.60
CA ASN A 55 28.30 -10.40 3.86
C ASN A 55 26.81 -10.55 3.51
N ILE A 56 26.16 -9.50 3.03
CA ILE A 56 24.74 -9.46 2.71
C ILE A 56 24.52 -9.33 1.19
N THR A 57 23.42 -9.88 0.72
CA THR A 57 22.83 -9.64 -0.61
C THR A 57 21.38 -9.24 -0.40
N LEU A 58 20.98 -8.10 -0.94
CA LEU A 58 19.58 -7.69 -0.96
C LEU A 58 18.84 -8.35 -2.12
N VAL A 59 17.70 -8.94 -1.82
CA VAL A 59 16.82 -9.56 -2.81
C VAL A 59 15.49 -8.85 -2.80
N ASN A 60 15.10 -8.31 -3.95
CA ASN A 60 13.81 -7.65 -4.14
C ASN A 60 12.71 -8.70 -4.36
N GLU A 61 11.71 -8.72 -3.49
CA GLU A 61 10.55 -9.61 -3.54
C GLU A 61 9.37 -9.03 -4.34
N GLY A 62 9.57 -7.87 -4.95
CA GLY A 62 8.52 -7.11 -5.59
C GLY A 62 7.70 -6.28 -4.62
N SER A 63 6.81 -5.47 -5.17
CA SER A 63 5.87 -4.71 -4.37
C SER A 63 4.53 -5.45 -4.28
N ARG A 64 4.02 -5.56 -3.07
CA ARG A 64 2.64 -5.99 -2.78
C ARG A 64 1.89 -4.92 -2.01
N THR A 65 2.58 -3.86 -1.65
CA THR A 65 2.06 -2.73 -0.89
C THR A 65 2.22 -1.48 -1.72
N TYR A 66 1.21 -0.64 -1.73
CA TYR A 66 1.30 0.70 -2.27
C TYR A 66 0.74 1.70 -1.25
N LYS A 67 1.29 2.91 -1.26
CA LYS A 67 0.80 4.04 -0.47
C LYS A 67 -0.23 4.80 -1.29
N THR A 68 -1.28 5.28 -0.62
CA THR A 68 -2.42 5.90 -1.29
C THR A 68 -3.07 6.97 -0.42
N LEU A 69 -3.67 7.95 -1.08
CA LEU A 69 -4.63 8.89 -0.51
C LEU A 69 -6.03 8.41 -0.88
N ILE A 70 -6.84 8.03 0.10
CA ILE A 70 -8.19 7.51 -0.11
C ILE A 70 -9.19 8.62 0.18
N PHE A 71 -10.15 8.82 -0.70
CA PHE A 71 -11.23 9.78 -0.57
C PHE A 71 -12.44 9.17 0.15
N ASN A 72 -12.89 9.82 1.20
CA ASN A 72 -14.09 9.41 1.93
C ASN A 72 -15.36 9.84 1.20
N MET A 73 -15.94 8.93 0.44
CA MET A 73 -17.11 9.19 -0.39
C MET A 73 -18.43 8.75 0.25
N GLY A 74 -18.37 8.21 1.49
CA GLY A 74 -19.59 7.67 2.07
C GLY A 74 -19.38 7.11 3.49
N TYR A 75 -20.09 6.03 3.79
CA TYR A 75 -20.05 5.37 5.10
C TYR A 75 -20.47 3.90 4.99
N TYR A 76 -20.14 3.13 6.02
CA TYR A 76 -20.66 1.77 6.17
C TYR A 76 -21.99 1.78 6.94
N ASP A 77 -23.07 1.30 6.31
CA ASP A 77 -24.39 1.17 6.92
C ASP A 77 -24.49 -0.17 7.67
N GLU A 78 -24.46 -0.11 8.99
CA GLU A 78 -24.51 -1.30 9.87
C GLU A 78 -25.82 -2.09 9.75
N ASN A 79 -26.93 -1.41 9.41
CA ASN A 79 -28.23 -2.07 9.27
C ASN A 79 -28.32 -2.84 7.95
N LYS A 80 -27.83 -2.23 6.86
CA LYS A 80 -27.78 -2.86 5.54
C LYS A 80 -26.57 -3.75 5.34
N LYS A 81 -25.59 -3.68 6.25
CA LYS A 81 -24.29 -4.38 6.17
C LYS A 81 -23.59 -4.13 4.82
N GLN A 82 -23.53 -2.87 4.42
CA GLN A 82 -22.90 -2.47 3.16
C GLN A 82 -22.41 -1.03 3.19
N ASN A 83 -21.48 -0.73 2.30
CA ASN A 83 -21.02 0.63 2.04
C ASN A 83 -22.07 1.39 1.23
N ILE A 84 -22.20 2.67 1.52
CA ILE A 84 -23.09 3.61 0.85
C ILE A 84 -22.25 4.81 0.41
N THR A 85 -22.22 5.09 -0.89
CA THR A 85 -21.72 6.37 -1.38
C THR A 85 -22.76 7.45 -1.07
N ASP A 86 -22.37 8.47 -0.31
CA ASP A 86 -23.25 9.58 0.08
C ASP A 86 -22.99 10.78 -0.84
N PRO A 87 -23.97 11.18 -1.68
CA PRO A 87 -23.81 12.27 -2.64
C PRO A 87 -23.56 13.64 -1.98
N ASN A 88 -23.82 13.77 -0.67
CA ASN A 88 -23.56 15.00 0.07
C ASN A 88 -22.10 15.14 0.57
N LYS A 89 -21.30 14.10 0.47
CA LYS A 89 -19.89 14.16 0.80
C LYS A 89 -19.12 14.97 -0.24
N LYS A 90 -18.20 15.85 0.20
CA LYS A 90 -17.31 16.65 -0.67
C LYS A 90 -16.58 15.78 -1.69
N MET A 91 -16.11 14.61 -1.24
CA MET A 91 -15.31 13.70 -2.06
C MET A 91 -16.11 12.93 -3.10
N THR A 92 -17.42 13.14 -3.24
CA THR A 92 -18.20 12.60 -4.39
C THR A 92 -18.05 13.46 -5.65
N ASP A 93 -17.56 14.70 -5.52
CA ASP A 93 -17.23 15.52 -6.68
C ASP A 93 -15.96 15.02 -7.39
N ILE A 94 -16.14 14.46 -8.59
CA ILE A 94 -15.02 13.89 -9.37
C ILE A 94 -14.00 14.96 -9.78
N LYS A 95 -14.43 16.20 -10.11
CA LYS A 95 -13.51 17.27 -10.50
C LYS A 95 -12.63 17.72 -9.32
N LEU A 96 -13.19 17.74 -8.11
CA LEU A 96 -12.39 18.00 -6.91
C LEU A 96 -11.34 16.90 -6.70
N ARG A 97 -11.69 15.64 -6.84
CA ARG A 97 -10.72 14.53 -6.71
C ARG A 97 -9.65 14.58 -7.80
N GLU A 98 -10.06 14.89 -9.07
CA GLU A 98 -9.09 15.07 -10.17
C GLU A 98 -8.15 16.25 -9.93
N ALA A 99 -8.66 17.35 -9.39
CA ALA A 99 -7.84 18.50 -9.02
C ALA A 99 -6.83 18.15 -7.92
N LEU A 100 -7.27 17.42 -6.89
CA LEU A 100 -6.36 16.92 -5.85
C LEU A 100 -5.29 15.99 -6.42
N ALA A 101 -5.65 15.12 -7.37
CA ALA A 101 -4.71 14.21 -8.01
C ALA A 101 -3.66 14.94 -8.85
N TYR A 102 -4.07 15.91 -9.67
CA TYR A 102 -3.13 16.77 -10.42
C TYR A 102 -2.33 17.71 -9.52
N GLY A 103 -2.91 18.14 -8.39
CA GLY A 103 -2.24 18.96 -7.40
C GLY A 103 -1.27 18.22 -6.49
N THR A 104 -1.13 16.90 -6.62
CA THR A 104 -0.30 16.08 -5.74
C THR A 104 1.05 15.75 -6.39
N ASN A 105 2.16 16.32 -5.88
CA ASN A 105 3.50 16.10 -6.40
C ASN A 105 4.16 14.87 -5.75
N VAL A 106 3.85 13.70 -6.28
CA VAL A 106 4.36 12.41 -5.76
C VAL A 106 5.87 12.28 -5.96
N ASP A 107 6.38 12.74 -7.10
CA ASP A 107 7.79 12.55 -7.47
C ASP A 107 8.74 13.31 -6.55
N ASP A 108 8.38 14.54 -6.16
CA ASP A 108 9.16 15.32 -5.20
C ASP A 108 9.14 14.67 -3.81
N ILE A 109 8.00 14.12 -3.40
CA ILE A 109 7.90 13.43 -2.11
C ILE A 109 8.73 12.15 -2.09
N ILE A 110 8.74 11.39 -3.18
CA ILE A 110 9.62 10.22 -3.30
C ILE A 110 11.08 10.66 -3.15
N LYS A 111 11.47 11.72 -3.83
CA LYS A 111 12.83 12.25 -3.80
C LYS A 111 13.23 12.81 -2.43
N GLU A 112 12.30 13.45 -1.73
CA GLU A 112 12.57 14.09 -0.43
C GLU A 112 12.66 13.08 0.73
N TYR A 113 11.74 12.09 0.74
CA TYR A 113 11.57 11.20 1.89
C TYR A 113 12.13 9.80 1.69
N TYR A 114 12.49 9.43 0.45
CA TYR A 114 12.89 8.06 0.13
C TYR A 114 14.16 8.04 -0.74
N ASN A 115 15.17 7.34 -0.27
CA ASN A 115 16.44 7.23 -0.99
C ASN A 115 16.45 6.08 -2.00
N SER A 116 15.72 5.00 -1.70
CA SER A 116 15.67 3.78 -2.53
C SER A 116 14.50 2.89 -2.13
N GLY A 117 14.20 1.89 -2.97
CA GLY A 117 13.18 0.88 -2.66
C GLY A 117 11.74 1.35 -2.79
N ILE A 118 11.52 2.54 -3.34
CA ILE A 118 10.22 3.15 -3.61
C ILE A 118 10.23 3.71 -5.02
N ASP A 119 9.16 3.49 -5.75
CA ASP A 119 8.89 4.16 -7.04
C ASP A 119 7.42 4.58 -7.13
N ARG A 120 7.15 5.51 -8.03
CA ARG A 120 5.79 5.95 -8.30
C ARG A 120 4.95 4.78 -8.80
N THR A 121 3.76 4.59 -8.23
CA THR A 121 2.78 3.67 -8.81
C THR A 121 1.72 4.43 -9.59
N ILE A 122 1.25 3.81 -10.66
CA ILE A 122 0.14 4.31 -11.48
C ILE A 122 -1.12 3.47 -11.30
N GLY A 123 -1.03 2.37 -10.57
CA GLY A 123 -2.11 1.40 -10.42
C GLY A 123 -2.32 0.96 -8.98
N ILE A 124 -3.43 0.29 -8.78
CA ILE A 124 -3.87 -0.26 -7.49
C ILE A 124 -3.61 -1.77 -7.38
N VAL A 125 -3.22 -2.42 -8.46
CA VAL A 125 -2.75 -3.81 -8.45
C VAL A 125 -1.24 -3.78 -8.46
N PRO A 126 -0.58 -4.30 -7.42
CA PRO A 126 0.88 -4.25 -7.31
C PRO A 126 1.61 -5.00 -8.43
N SER A 127 2.80 -4.53 -8.79
CA SER A 127 3.64 -5.10 -9.86
C SER A 127 4.07 -6.55 -9.63
N ALA A 128 4.05 -7.02 -8.38
CA ALA A 128 4.30 -8.42 -8.04
C ALA A 128 3.31 -9.41 -8.71
N PHE A 129 2.16 -8.92 -9.16
CA PHE A 129 1.15 -9.76 -9.81
C PHE A 129 1.30 -9.84 -11.35
N GLY A 130 2.44 -9.41 -11.87
CA GLY A 130 2.84 -9.63 -13.26
C GLY A 130 1.80 -9.13 -14.27
N LYS A 131 1.21 -10.02 -15.07
CA LYS A 131 0.25 -9.65 -16.13
C LYS A 131 -1.05 -9.02 -15.65
N ALA A 132 -1.37 -9.13 -14.36
CA ALA A 132 -2.53 -8.45 -13.78
C ALA A 132 -2.25 -6.97 -13.49
N TYR A 133 -0.99 -6.56 -13.41
CA TYR A 133 -0.59 -5.16 -13.32
C TYR A 133 -0.75 -4.49 -14.70
N ASP A 134 -1.67 -3.53 -14.81
CA ASP A 134 -1.92 -2.79 -16.06
C ASP A 134 -1.22 -1.43 -16.02
N VAL A 135 -0.26 -1.24 -16.91
CA VAL A 135 0.47 0.03 -17.08
C VAL A 135 -0.31 1.07 -17.93
N ASN A 136 -1.43 0.67 -18.53
CA ASN A 136 -2.24 1.53 -19.42
C ASN A 136 -3.45 2.13 -18.70
N VAL A 137 -3.34 2.35 -17.39
CA VAL A 137 -4.36 3.04 -16.60
C VAL A 137 -4.15 4.55 -16.63
N LYS A 138 -5.21 5.32 -16.34
CA LYS A 138 -5.09 6.77 -16.25
C LYS A 138 -4.15 7.15 -15.11
N ASN A 139 -3.11 7.92 -15.43
CA ASN A 139 -2.18 8.48 -14.46
C ASN A 139 -2.37 10.00 -14.37
N TYR A 140 -2.18 10.54 -13.17
CA TYR A 140 -2.26 11.95 -12.88
C TYR A 140 -0.85 12.48 -12.59
N SER A 141 -0.17 13.04 -13.60
CA SER A 141 1.09 13.75 -13.42
C SER A 141 0.83 15.07 -12.70
N TYR A 142 1.77 15.50 -11.87
CA TYR A 142 1.66 16.80 -11.20
C TYR A 142 1.49 17.93 -12.23
N ASP A 143 0.37 18.62 -12.13
CA ASP A 143 0.00 19.75 -12.99
C ASP A 143 -0.92 20.68 -12.19
N PRO A 144 -0.35 21.58 -11.37
CA PRO A 144 -1.13 22.47 -10.52
C PRO A 144 -2.00 23.45 -11.31
N GLU A 145 -1.62 23.83 -12.52
CA GLU A 145 -2.44 24.73 -13.33
C GLU A 145 -3.69 23.99 -13.85
N LYS A 146 -3.54 22.75 -14.25
CA LYS A 146 -4.69 21.89 -14.57
C LYS A 146 -5.58 21.67 -13.37
N ALA A 147 -5.00 21.49 -12.19
CA ALA A 147 -5.76 21.35 -10.94
C ALA A 147 -6.60 22.62 -10.66
N LYS A 148 -6.00 23.80 -10.75
CA LYS A 148 -6.71 25.09 -10.59
C LYS A 148 -7.86 25.23 -11.59
N GLN A 149 -7.62 24.92 -12.87
CA GLN A 149 -8.65 24.95 -13.91
C GLN A 149 -9.84 24.04 -13.54
N LEU A 150 -9.57 22.82 -13.09
CA LEU A 150 -10.63 21.86 -12.69
C LEU A 150 -11.45 22.38 -11.50
N LEU A 151 -10.80 23.04 -10.54
CA LEU A 151 -11.50 23.68 -9.40
C LEU A 151 -12.39 24.83 -9.87
N ASP A 152 -11.89 25.70 -10.77
CA ASP A 152 -12.69 26.78 -11.35
C ASP A 152 -13.91 26.27 -12.11
N GLU A 153 -13.71 25.23 -12.95
CA GLU A 153 -14.79 24.57 -13.68
C GLU A 153 -15.81 23.88 -12.76
N ALA A 154 -15.35 23.40 -11.61
CA ALA A 154 -16.22 22.79 -10.59
C ALA A 154 -16.95 23.80 -9.71
N GLY A 155 -16.57 25.09 -9.79
CA GLY A 155 -17.18 26.16 -9.02
C GLY A 155 -16.52 26.48 -7.67
N TYR A 156 -15.36 25.89 -7.40
CA TYR A 156 -14.53 26.28 -6.24
C TYR A 156 -13.70 27.51 -6.60
N ARG A 157 -13.95 28.64 -5.94
CA ARG A 157 -13.34 29.92 -6.29
C ARG A 157 -12.94 30.68 -5.03
N ASP A 158 -11.83 31.36 -5.07
CA ASP A 158 -11.46 32.37 -4.08
C ASP A 158 -12.32 33.61 -4.30
N ILE A 159 -13.33 33.81 -3.46
CA ILE A 159 -14.33 34.86 -3.62
C ILE A 159 -13.97 36.10 -2.78
N ASP A 160 -13.36 35.88 -1.60
CA ASP A 160 -13.03 36.96 -0.67
C ASP A 160 -11.58 37.44 -0.81
N GLY A 161 -10.74 36.76 -1.58
CA GLY A 161 -9.36 37.14 -1.90
C GLY A 161 -8.34 36.76 -0.82
N ASP A 162 -8.67 35.81 0.06
CA ASP A 162 -7.77 35.35 1.12
C ASP A 162 -6.74 34.31 0.63
N GLY A 163 -6.84 33.86 -0.64
CA GLY A 163 -5.97 32.88 -1.28
C GLY A 163 -6.49 31.46 -1.18
N TYR A 164 -7.58 31.22 -0.49
CA TYR A 164 -8.26 29.93 -0.42
C TYR A 164 -9.60 29.98 -1.17
N ARG A 165 -10.02 28.83 -1.64
CA ARG A 165 -11.24 28.70 -2.43
C ARG A 165 -12.42 28.34 -1.54
N GLU A 166 -13.55 28.99 -1.78
CA GLU A 166 -14.84 28.59 -1.24
C GLU A 166 -15.43 27.42 -2.00
N ASP A 167 -16.43 26.79 -1.38
CA ASP A 167 -17.25 25.76 -2.04
C ASP A 167 -18.16 26.36 -3.13
N LYS A 168 -18.88 25.49 -3.81
CA LYS A 168 -19.82 25.87 -4.90
C LYS A 168 -20.95 26.81 -4.47
N ASN A 169 -21.17 26.95 -3.16
CA ASN A 169 -22.18 27.80 -2.55
C ASN A 169 -21.58 29.08 -1.95
N GLY A 170 -20.28 29.30 -2.15
CA GLY A 170 -19.55 30.43 -1.58
C GLY A 170 -19.31 30.32 -0.07
N GLN A 171 -19.29 29.09 0.47
CA GLN A 171 -18.98 28.86 1.87
C GLN A 171 -17.52 28.45 2.03
N PRO A 172 -16.87 28.81 3.16
CA PRO A 172 -15.49 28.39 3.45
C PRO A 172 -15.29 26.91 3.23
N PHE A 173 -14.29 26.55 2.42
CA PHE A 173 -13.98 25.17 2.09
C PHE A 173 -12.70 24.72 2.78
N GLU A 174 -12.73 23.56 3.42
CA GLU A 174 -11.60 22.99 4.11
C GLU A 174 -11.57 21.48 3.90
N LEU A 175 -10.40 20.95 3.53
CA LEU A 175 -10.13 19.51 3.48
C LEU A 175 -9.70 18.99 4.83
N ARG A 176 -10.35 17.98 5.32
CA ARG A 176 -10.11 17.35 6.60
C ARG A 176 -9.35 16.04 6.39
N VAL A 177 -8.09 16.02 6.78
CA VAL A 177 -7.13 14.97 6.47
C VAL A 177 -6.78 14.19 7.73
N THR A 178 -6.53 12.89 7.61
CA THR A 178 -5.94 12.09 8.67
C THR A 178 -4.86 11.15 8.13
N SER A 179 -3.89 10.87 8.97
CA SER A 179 -2.86 9.87 8.74
C SER A 179 -2.38 9.30 10.06
N MET A 180 -1.62 8.22 9.99
CA MET A 180 -0.88 7.69 11.13
C MET A 180 0.56 8.19 11.12
N ASP A 181 1.19 8.27 12.31
CA ASP A 181 2.64 8.19 12.41
C ASP A 181 3.12 6.84 11.81
N PRO A 182 4.18 6.81 10.98
CA PRO A 182 5.22 7.82 10.75
C PRO A 182 5.01 8.70 9.49
N TYR A 183 3.83 8.78 8.94
CA TYR A 183 3.58 9.41 7.62
C TYR A 183 3.22 10.89 7.70
N TYR A 184 3.18 11.46 8.89
CA TYR A 184 2.70 12.82 9.15
C TYR A 184 3.39 13.88 8.29
N GLU A 185 4.72 13.91 8.24
CA GLU A 185 5.46 14.92 7.49
C GLU A 185 5.23 14.82 5.97
N GLN A 186 5.12 13.60 5.45
CA GLN A 186 4.81 13.37 4.04
C GLN A 186 3.42 13.90 3.70
N VAL A 187 2.44 13.64 4.55
CA VAL A 187 1.07 14.10 4.33
C VAL A 187 0.98 15.62 4.40
N LYS A 188 1.72 16.27 5.30
CA LYS A 188 1.85 17.74 5.32
C LYS A 188 2.38 18.29 4.00
N THR A 189 3.30 17.59 3.35
CA THR A 189 3.82 18.02 2.04
C THR A 189 2.74 17.91 0.96
N TYR A 190 1.90 16.87 0.96
CA TYR A 190 0.72 16.83 0.08
C TYR A 190 -0.27 17.96 0.38
N MET A 191 -0.52 18.26 1.65
CA MET A 191 -1.40 19.36 2.05
C MET A 191 -0.88 20.71 1.54
N LYS A 192 0.44 20.97 1.61
CA LYS A 192 1.05 22.17 1.02
C LYS A 192 0.88 22.24 -0.51
N ASN A 193 0.94 21.13 -1.19
CA ASN A 193 0.65 21.10 -2.63
C ASN A 193 -0.82 21.49 -2.90
N TRP A 194 -1.77 21.07 -2.06
CA TRP A 194 -3.16 21.47 -2.19
C TRP A 194 -3.42 22.94 -1.81
N GLU A 195 -2.71 23.45 -0.82
CA GLU A 195 -2.72 24.90 -0.50
C GLU A 195 -2.24 25.73 -1.69
N TYR A 196 -1.22 25.26 -2.43
CA TYR A 196 -0.73 25.94 -3.64
C TYR A 196 -1.80 26.05 -4.74
N ILE A 197 -2.75 25.16 -4.81
CA ILE A 197 -3.88 25.23 -5.73
C ILE A 197 -5.12 25.91 -5.12
N GLY A 198 -4.98 26.49 -3.94
CA GLY A 198 -6.01 27.26 -3.24
C GLY A 198 -6.95 26.44 -2.37
N LEU A 199 -6.60 25.19 -2.00
CA LEU A 199 -7.44 24.37 -1.12
C LEU A 199 -6.84 24.33 0.30
N LYS A 200 -7.54 24.96 1.25
CA LYS A 200 -7.20 24.84 2.66
C LYS A 200 -7.33 23.43 3.15
N SER A 201 -6.38 22.93 3.92
CA SER A 201 -6.42 21.60 4.49
C SER A 201 -5.93 21.56 5.94
N ILE A 202 -6.53 20.73 6.76
CA ILE A 202 -6.17 20.54 8.16
C ILE A 202 -6.11 19.06 8.53
N PHE A 203 -5.27 18.73 9.53
CA PHE A 203 -5.40 17.47 10.24
C PHE A 203 -6.58 17.52 11.21
N VAL A 204 -7.46 16.51 11.16
CA VAL A 204 -8.69 16.46 11.95
C VAL A 204 -8.42 16.53 13.46
N THR A 205 -7.34 15.90 13.90
CA THR A 205 -6.91 15.88 15.31
C THR A 205 -5.91 16.97 15.65
N GLY A 206 -5.61 17.88 14.71
CA GLY A 206 -4.51 18.84 14.82
C GLY A 206 -3.11 18.22 14.65
N ASP A 207 -3.03 16.91 14.57
CA ASP A 207 -1.82 16.10 14.43
C ASP A 207 -2.21 14.74 13.78
N PHE A 208 -1.27 13.79 13.68
CA PHE A 208 -1.59 12.43 13.23
C PHE A 208 -2.33 11.62 14.30
N GLU A 209 -3.07 10.60 13.86
CA GLU A 209 -3.72 9.66 14.78
C GLU A 209 -2.69 8.69 15.37
N LYS A 210 -2.60 8.64 16.68
CA LYS A 210 -1.61 7.82 17.42
C LYS A 210 -2.13 6.41 17.71
N ASP A 211 -3.43 6.26 17.82
CA ASP A 211 -4.05 4.95 18.07
C ASP A 211 -4.47 4.28 16.77
N VAL A 212 -3.82 3.15 16.48
CA VAL A 212 -4.05 2.36 15.27
C VAL A 212 -5.50 1.89 15.13
N ASN A 213 -6.12 1.48 16.24
CA ASN A 213 -7.47 0.95 16.20
C ASN A 213 -8.48 2.07 15.94
N THR A 214 -8.28 3.24 16.55
CA THR A 214 -9.08 4.44 16.30
C THR A 214 -8.99 4.86 14.85
N TYR A 215 -7.77 4.88 14.28
CA TYR A 215 -7.56 5.18 12.87
C TYR A 215 -8.32 4.22 11.95
N PHE A 216 -8.10 2.91 12.08
CA PHE A 216 -8.78 1.94 11.22
C PHE A 216 -10.29 1.90 11.43
N LYS A 217 -10.77 2.10 12.65
CA LYS A 217 -12.20 2.23 12.92
C LYS A 217 -12.82 3.43 12.19
N SER A 218 -12.12 4.58 12.17
CA SER A 218 -12.62 5.79 11.49
C SER A 218 -12.72 5.59 9.99
N ILE A 219 -11.70 5.01 9.34
CA ILE A 219 -11.70 4.79 7.90
C ILE A 219 -12.63 3.64 7.47
N THR A 220 -12.83 2.63 8.32
CA THR A 220 -13.76 1.51 8.02
C THR A 220 -15.21 1.94 8.09
N LYS A 221 -15.54 2.88 8.96
CA LYS A 221 -16.93 3.34 9.14
C LYS A 221 -17.30 4.57 8.31
N GLY A 222 -16.31 5.26 7.75
CA GLY A 222 -16.52 6.49 7.00
C GLY A 222 -16.85 7.66 7.92
N ASN A 223 -15.93 8.00 8.83
CA ASN A 223 -16.10 9.15 9.72
C ASN A 223 -16.46 10.42 8.92
N ASN A 224 -17.55 11.09 9.29
CA ASN A 224 -18.03 12.27 8.58
C ASN A 224 -17.10 13.46 8.66
N ASP A 225 -16.23 13.49 9.68
CA ASP A 225 -15.27 14.58 9.89
C ASP A 225 -13.97 14.42 9.12
N ILE A 226 -13.85 13.38 8.29
CA ILE A 226 -12.62 13.11 7.52
C ILE A 226 -12.96 13.04 6.04
N ASP A 227 -12.23 13.78 5.21
CA ASP A 227 -12.38 13.81 3.75
C ASP A 227 -11.33 12.91 3.07
N VAL A 228 -10.09 12.89 3.59
CA VAL A 228 -8.97 12.19 2.98
C VAL A 228 -8.19 11.39 4.02
N TYR A 229 -7.93 10.12 3.70
CA TYR A 229 -7.10 9.22 4.49
C TYR A 229 -5.79 8.92 3.77
N TYR A 230 -4.67 8.96 4.47
CA TYR A 230 -3.40 8.45 3.93
C TYR A 230 -3.07 7.11 4.58
N THR A 231 -2.89 6.08 3.75
CA THR A 231 -2.58 4.73 4.24
C THR A 231 -1.73 3.94 3.26
N SER A 232 -1.27 2.78 3.71
CA SER A 232 -0.67 1.75 2.87
C SER A 232 -1.65 0.59 2.71
N LEU A 233 -1.92 0.22 1.47
CA LEU A 233 -2.74 -0.93 1.14
C LEU A 233 -1.86 -2.08 0.66
N ARG A 234 -2.09 -3.27 1.21
CA ARG A 234 -1.37 -4.47 0.85
C ARG A 234 -2.31 -5.49 0.22
N MET A 235 -1.94 -5.95 -0.97
CA MET A 235 -2.63 -7.03 -1.65
C MET A 235 -1.81 -8.32 -1.47
N GLU A 236 -2.25 -9.18 -0.57
CA GLU A 236 -1.52 -10.42 -0.24
C GLU A 236 -1.60 -11.44 -1.37
N SER A 237 -2.75 -11.53 -2.01
CA SER A 237 -3.01 -12.48 -3.09
C SER A 237 -4.03 -11.91 -4.07
N MET A 238 -4.12 -12.56 -5.23
CA MET A 238 -5.17 -12.29 -6.21
C MET A 238 -6.44 -13.14 -5.93
N GLU A 239 -6.65 -13.55 -4.69
CA GLU A 239 -7.80 -14.36 -4.30
C GLU A 239 -9.10 -13.56 -4.28
N ASN A 240 -10.21 -14.28 -4.34
CA ASN A 240 -11.54 -13.70 -4.45
C ASN A 240 -11.88 -12.81 -3.25
N ASP A 241 -11.54 -13.26 -2.05
CA ASP A 241 -11.89 -12.58 -0.82
C ASP A 241 -11.27 -11.16 -0.74
N ASN A 242 -10.07 -10.97 -1.28
CA ASN A 242 -9.45 -9.66 -1.32
C ASN A 242 -10.22 -8.67 -2.19
N PHE A 243 -10.69 -9.12 -3.38
CA PHE A 243 -11.49 -8.25 -4.25
C PHE A 243 -12.84 -7.92 -3.63
N HIS A 244 -13.53 -8.90 -3.05
CA HIS A 244 -14.80 -8.67 -2.37
C HIS A 244 -14.62 -7.74 -1.17
N ASN A 245 -13.67 -8.03 -0.29
CA ASN A 245 -13.49 -7.27 0.94
C ASN A 245 -13.05 -5.82 0.72
N THR A 246 -12.32 -5.56 -0.37
CA THR A 246 -11.78 -4.21 -0.62
C THR A 246 -12.63 -3.37 -1.56
N TYR A 247 -13.33 -3.99 -2.53
CA TYR A 247 -13.93 -3.23 -3.63
C TYR A 247 -15.42 -3.45 -3.81
N SER A 248 -16.04 -4.44 -3.15
CA SER A 248 -17.48 -4.64 -3.27
C SER A 248 -18.28 -3.71 -2.34
N MET A 249 -19.57 -3.58 -2.62
CA MET A 249 -20.51 -2.86 -1.74
C MET A 249 -20.50 -3.45 -0.31
N LYS A 250 -20.35 -4.76 -0.18
CA LYS A 250 -20.33 -5.45 1.12
C LYS A 250 -18.94 -5.57 1.74
N GLY A 251 -17.92 -5.04 1.07
CA GLY A 251 -16.54 -5.13 1.50
C GLY A 251 -16.26 -4.36 2.78
N THR A 252 -15.70 -5.04 3.77
CA THR A 252 -15.36 -4.42 5.06
C THR A 252 -14.11 -3.52 4.99
N ASN A 253 -13.33 -3.65 3.93
CA ASN A 253 -12.11 -2.87 3.67
C ASN A 253 -12.30 -1.89 2.49
N ASN A 254 -13.55 -1.61 2.11
CA ASN A 254 -13.85 -0.55 1.14
C ASN A 254 -13.77 0.81 1.83
N TYR A 255 -12.55 1.26 2.07
CA TYR A 255 -12.28 2.48 2.85
C TYR A 255 -12.69 3.78 2.16
N SER A 256 -12.87 3.76 0.84
CA SER A 256 -13.43 4.91 0.12
C SER A 256 -14.95 5.02 0.24
N HIS A 257 -15.61 3.93 0.62
CA HIS A 257 -17.07 3.77 0.57
C HIS A 257 -17.68 4.06 -0.82
N PHE A 258 -16.84 4.00 -1.85
CA PHE A 258 -17.29 4.09 -3.23
C PHE A 258 -18.07 2.83 -3.61
N THR A 259 -19.29 3.02 -4.09
CA THR A 259 -20.15 1.94 -4.56
C THR A 259 -20.70 2.25 -5.93
N SER A 260 -20.79 1.23 -6.78
CA SER A 260 -21.36 1.35 -8.11
C SER A 260 -21.78 -0.04 -8.61
N GLU A 261 -22.95 -0.13 -9.21
CA GLU A 261 -23.43 -1.38 -9.81
C GLU A 261 -22.46 -1.94 -10.85
N LYS A 262 -21.79 -1.06 -11.60
CA LYS A 262 -20.79 -1.46 -12.58
C LYS A 262 -19.56 -2.08 -11.91
N LEU A 263 -19.09 -1.48 -10.81
CA LEU A 263 -17.97 -2.02 -10.04
C LEU A 263 -18.34 -3.39 -9.46
N GLU A 264 -19.51 -3.52 -8.86
CA GLU A 264 -19.99 -4.78 -8.29
C GLU A 264 -19.98 -5.90 -9.33
N LYS A 265 -20.55 -5.65 -10.52
CA LYS A 265 -20.53 -6.62 -11.64
C LYS A 265 -19.11 -7.02 -12.06
N ILE A 266 -18.17 -6.07 -12.09
CA ILE A 266 -16.78 -6.38 -12.42
C ILE A 266 -16.14 -7.25 -11.33
N VAL A 267 -16.38 -6.95 -10.05
CA VAL A 267 -15.88 -7.75 -8.93
C VAL A 267 -16.47 -9.16 -8.96
N GLU A 268 -17.77 -9.32 -9.23
CA GLU A 268 -18.44 -10.60 -9.42
C GLU A 268 -17.81 -11.41 -10.57
N GLU A 269 -17.49 -10.76 -11.69
CA GLU A 269 -16.84 -11.44 -12.82
C GLU A 269 -15.40 -11.88 -12.48
N ILE A 270 -14.62 -11.09 -11.71
CA ILE A 270 -13.28 -11.47 -11.25
C ILE A 270 -13.34 -12.69 -10.34
N THR A 271 -14.33 -12.75 -9.47
CA THR A 271 -14.43 -13.75 -8.39
C THR A 271 -15.29 -14.95 -8.80
N GLY A 272 -15.99 -14.86 -9.93
CA GLY A 272 -16.90 -15.88 -10.41
C GLY A 272 -16.22 -17.12 -11.02
N ASN A 273 -17.00 -18.18 -11.19
CA ASN A 273 -16.56 -19.49 -11.70
C ASN A 273 -15.83 -19.42 -13.04
N LYS A 274 -16.21 -18.50 -13.92
CA LYS A 274 -15.57 -18.32 -15.23
C LYS A 274 -14.12 -17.87 -15.09
N SER A 275 -13.87 -16.92 -14.21
CA SER A 275 -12.52 -16.42 -13.90
C SER A 275 -11.66 -17.47 -13.19
N LEU A 276 -12.24 -18.26 -12.28
CA LEU A 276 -11.54 -19.34 -11.60
C LEU A 276 -11.07 -20.43 -12.57
N LYS A 277 -11.86 -20.74 -13.60
CA LYS A 277 -11.55 -21.73 -14.61
C LYS A 277 -10.71 -21.19 -15.78
N ASN A 278 -10.62 -19.89 -15.95
CA ASN A 278 -9.93 -19.25 -17.07
C ASN A 278 -9.04 -18.09 -16.59
N PRO A 279 -7.76 -18.35 -16.28
CA PRO A 279 -6.83 -17.32 -15.82
C PRO A 279 -6.67 -16.13 -16.78
N LYS A 280 -6.72 -16.36 -18.10
CA LYS A 280 -6.63 -15.26 -19.09
C LYS A 280 -7.85 -14.34 -19.01
N TYR A 281 -9.03 -14.91 -18.83
CA TYR A 281 -10.26 -14.15 -18.65
C TYR A 281 -10.20 -13.34 -17.35
N ARG A 282 -9.74 -13.96 -16.27
CA ARG A 282 -9.57 -13.27 -14.97
C ARG A 282 -8.66 -12.06 -15.07
N ILE A 283 -7.48 -12.21 -15.69
CA ILE A 283 -6.55 -11.09 -15.92
C ILE A 283 -7.23 -9.97 -16.71
N LYS A 284 -7.98 -10.31 -17.77
CA LYS A 284 -8.76 -9.33 -18.53
C LYS A 284 -9.71 -8.55 -17.61
N MET A 285 -10.47 -9.26 -16.77
CA MET A 285 -11.43 -8.60 -15.86
C MET A 285 -10.75 -7.75 -14.79
N ILE A 286 -9.57 -8.15 -14.31
CA ILE A 286 -8.77 -7.35 -13.38
C ILE A 286 -8.26 -6.07 -14.07
N ASN A 287 -7.88 -6.12 -15.33
CA ASN A 287 -7.49 -4.93 -16.08
C ASN A 287 -8.68 -3.99 -16.33
N GLU A 288 -9.86 -4.54 -16.66
CA GLU A 288 -11.11 -3.76 -16.75
C GLU A 288 -11.48 -3.10 -15.40
N PHE A 289 -11.30 -3.83 -14.30
CA PHE A 289 -11.47 -3.31 -12.94
C PHE A 289 -10.57 -2.10 -12.69
N GLN A 290 -9.26 -2.23 -12.93
CA GLN A 290 -8.31 -1.14 -12.69
C GLN A 290 -8.69 0.11 -13.50
N LYS A 291 -9.00 -0.05 -14.79
CA LYS A 291 -9.40 1.06 -15.65
C LYS A 291 -10.66 1.75 -15.15
N TYR A 292 -11.68 0.97 -14.81
CA TYR A 292 -12.92 1.53 -14.32
C TYR A 292 -12.74 2.20 -12.96
N TYR A 293 -12.14 1.51 -11.99
CA TYR A 293 -11.96 2.02 -10.63
C TYR A 293 -11.14 3.31 -10.62
N LEU A 294 -10.02 3.35 -11.33
CA LEU A 294 -9.18 4.55 -11.42
C LEU A 294 -9.85 5.68 -12.24
N SER A 295 -10.75 5.36 -13.17
CA SER A 295 -11.55 6.40 -13.84
C SER A 295 -12.54 7.08 -12.91
N GLN A 296 -12.95 6.41 -11.84
CA GLN A 296 -13.80 6.96 -10.79
C GLN A 296 -13.00 7.63 -9.67
N LEU A 297 -11.69 7.40 -9.65
CA LEU A 297 -10.73 8.00 -8.72
C LEU A 297 -11.17 7.96 -7.24
N PRO A 298 -11.48 6.80 -6.65
CA PRO A 298 -11.80 6.72 -5.22
C PRO A 298 -10.56 6.88 -4.33
N GLU A 299 -9.38 6.77 -4.93
CA GLU A 299 -8.08 6.96 -4.29
C GLU A 299 -7.05 7.46 -5.29
N ILE A 300 -5.99 8.08 -4.80
CA ILE A 300 -4.80 8.43 -5.58
C ILE A 300 -3.70 7.43 -5.21
N PRO A 301 -3.39 6.44 -6.08
CA PRO A 301 -2.20 5.60 -5.86
C PRO A 301 -0.95 6.47 -5.98
N LEU A 302 -0.06 6.37 -5.01
CA LEU A 302 1.10 7.26 -4.91
C LEU A 302 2.39 6.53 -5.29
N MET A 303 2.76 5.52 -4.51
CA MET A 303 4.04 4.85 -4.68
C MET A 303 3.99 3.39 -4.24
N ASN A 304 4.79 2.55 -4.90
CA ASN A 304 5.00 1.17 -4.51
C ASN A 304 5.99 1.11 -3.35
N GLU A 305 5.69 0.26 -2.39
CA GLU A 305 6.62 -0.10 -1.32
C GLU A 305 7.16 -1.50 -1.60
N TYR A 306 8.44 -1.59 -1.96
CA TYR A 306 9.07 -2.88 -2.24
C TYR A 306 9.42 -3.62 -0.96
N SER A 307 9.23 -4.93 -0.99
CA SER A 307 9.71 -5.81 0.06
C SER A 307 11.08 -6.37 -0.33
N TYR A 308 12.02 -6.30 0.60
CA TYR A 308 13.35 -6.87 0.43
C TYR A 308 13.64 -7.88 1.52
N PHE A 309 14.40 -8.91 1.16
CA PHE A 309 15.15 -9.71 2.11
C PHE A 309 16.63 -9.42 1.99
N ALA A 310 17.28 -9.26 3.12
CA ALA A 310 18.74 -9.26 3.20
C ALA A 310 19.21 -10.68 3.56
N LEU A 311 19.88 -11.31 2.62
CA LEU A 311 20.38 -12.67 2.75
C LEU A 311 21.87 -12.65 3.08
N ASN A 312 22.27 -13.38 4.11
CA ASN A 312 23.69 -13.67 4.30
C ASN A 312 24.20 -14.47 3.10
N LYS A 313 25.36 -14.11 2.55
CA LYS A 313 25.95 -14.75 1.36
C LYS A 313 26.19 -16.26 1.48
N ARG A 314 26.20 -16.79 2.71
CA ARG A 314 26.27 -18.23 2.95
C ARG A 314 24.96 -18.97 2.63
N VAL A 315 23.79 -18.27 2.62
CA VAL A 315 22.51 -18.84 2.25
C VAL A 315 22.46 -19.08 0.75
N LYS A 316 22.11 -20.29 0.35
CA LYS A 316 21.97 -20.71 -1.05
C LYS A 316 20.58 -21.29 -1.30
N GLY A 317 20.18 -21.34 -2.57
CA GLY A 317 18.89 -21.89 -2.97
C GLY A 317 17.70 -20.94 -2.80
N TYR A 318 17.94 -19.70 -2.36
CA TYR A 318 16.92 -18.69 -2.35
C TYR A 318 16.64 -18.21 -3.79
N LYS A 319 15.43 -18.39 -4.25
CA LYS A 319 15.08 -18.11 -5.65
C LYS A 319 14.47 -16.72 -5.85
N GLY A 320 14.34 -15.91 -4.80
CA GLY A 320 13.79 -14.55 -4.88
C GLY A 320 12.49 -14.46 -5.66
N LYS A 321 12.02 -13.28 -5.97
CA LYS A 321 10.86 -12.98 -6.79
C LYS A 321 10.64 -14.02 -7.89
N THR A 322 9.84 -15.01 -7.60
CA THR A 322 9.37 -15.96 -8.60
C THR A 322 8.01 -15.48 -9.09
N ASP A 323 7.71 -15.75 -10.35
CA ASP A 323 6.35 -15.63 -10.88
C ASP A 323 5.38 -16.62 -10.21
N ASP A 324 5.85 -17.33 -9.17
CA ASP A 324 5.05 -18.25 -8.38
C ASP A 324 4.16 -17.45 -7.43
N PRO A 325 2.84 -17.47 -7.61
CA PRO A 325 1.89 -16.85 -6.72
C PRO A 325 1.89 -17.45 -5.31
N LYS A 326 2.53 -18.59 -5.09
CA LYS A 326 2.75 -19.19 -3.78
C LYS A 326 3.98 -18.58 -3.11
N TYR A 327 3.83 -17.37 -2.77
CA TYR A 327 4.71 -16.51 -2.05
C TYR A 327 5.31 -17.13 -0.78
N GLY A 328 6.61 -17.04 -0.63
CA GLY A 328 7.30 -17.32 0.63
C GLY A 328 8.72 -17.82 0.42
N VAL A 329 9.53 -17.63 1.45
CA VAL A 329 10.80 -18.31 1.59
C VAL A 329 10.53 -19.81 1.65
N HIS A 330 10.90 -20.52 0.61
CA HIS A 330 10.76 -21.98 0.56
C HIS A 330 11.88 -22.61 1.41
N LEU A 331 11.71 -22.59 2.72
CA LEU A 331 12.71 -23.04 3.69
C LEU A 331 13.28 -24.44 3.40
N TRP A 332 12.46 -25.33 2.78
CA TRP A 332 12.91 -26.67 2.43
C TRP A 332 13.88 -26.73 1.24
N GLU A 333 13.99 -25.66 0.45
CA GLU A 333 14.91 -25.56 -0.69
C GLU A 333 16.24 -24.89 -0.31
N LEU A 334 16.29 -24.24 0.83
CA LEU A 334 17.45 -23.47 1.25
C LEU A 334 18.58 -24.38 1.74
N THR A 335 19.80 -23.92 1.52
CA THR A 335 21.03 -24.47 2.11
C THR A 335 21.88 -23.34 2.65
N ALA A 336 22.72 -23.63 3.60
CA ALA A 336 23.76 -22.73 4.05
C ALA A 336 25.13 -23.40 3.84
N ASN A 337 26.00 -22.74 3.09
CA ASN A 337 27.42 -23.12 2.99
C ASN A 337 28.15 -22.35 4.08
N ASP A 338 29.04 -23.05 4.79
CA ASP A 338 29.86 -22.55 5.87
C ASP A 338 29.10 -22.41 7.21
N PRO A 339 29.26 -23.41 8.09
CA PRO A 339 28.80 -23.29 9.46
C PRO A 339 29.55 -22.14 10.15
N ARG A 340 28.86 -21.33 10.90
CA ARG A 340 29.47 -20.31 11.77
C ARG A 340 30.38 -21.00 12.77
N GLY A 341 31.71 -21.01 12.58
CA GLY A 341 32.70 -21.39 13.54
C GLY A 341 32.39 -22.52 14.53
N PRO A 342 33.23 -22.73 15.57
CA PRO A 342 33.12 -23.88 16.46
C PRO A 342 31.97 -23.85 17.47
N GLU A 343 31.09 -22.88 17.43
CA GLU A 343 29.84 -22.93 18.22
C GLU A 343 28.85 -23.93 17.62
N PRO A 344 28.04 -24.61 18.43
CA PRO A 344 27.08 -25.61 17.95
C PRO A 344 26.23 -25.02 16.85
N ALA A 345 26.14 -25.75 15.72
CA ALA A 345 25.48 -25.33 14.47
C ALA A 345 24.25 -24.47 14.76
N PRO A 346 24.27 -23.18 14.44
CA PRO A 346 23.18 -22.32 14.81
C PRO A 346 21.96 -22.67 13.98
N ALA A 347 20.85 -22.68 14.63
CA ALA A 347 19.58 -22.58 13.96
C ALA A 347 19.64 -21.47 12.89
N PHE A 348 19.12 -21.75 11.72
CA PHE A 348 18.92 -20.74 10.67
C PHE A 348 18.13 -19.59 11.25
N SER A 349 18.62 -18.36 11.17
CA SER A 349 18.00 -17.21 11.82
C SER A 349 17.33 -16.28 10.79
N TRP A 350 16.10 -15.98 11.03
CA TRP A 350 15.29 -15.05 10.24
C TRP A 350 14.67 -14.00 11.17
N SER A 351 14.82 -12.71 10.85
CA SER A 351 14.12 -11.64 11.56
C SER A 351 12.77 -11.38 10.90
N ALA A 352 11.69 -11.60 11.63
CA ALA A 352 10.33 -11.26 11.19
C ALA A 352 9.97 -9.82 11.59
N ARG A 353 9.02 -9.22 10.90
CA ARG A 353 8.41 -7.96 11.36
C ARG A 353 7.80 -8.19 12.75
N PRO A 354 8.06 -7.33 13.75
CA PRO A 354 7.18 -7.26 14.91
C PRO A 354 5.79 -6.88 14.38
N GLY A 355 4.80 -7.70 14.75
CA GLY A 355 3.52 -7.75 14.09
C GLY A 355 2.81 -6.41 13.93
N ARG A 356 2.21 -6.26 12.76
CA ARG A 356 0.91 -5.65 12.65
C ARG A 356 -0.09 -6.80 12.62
N TRP A 357 -0.75 -7.03 13.74
CA TRP A 357 -2.01 -7.76 13.82
C TRP A 357 -3.15 -6.81 13.52
#